data_677c586e94d36c07feee504a07ab7312
#
_entry.id   677c586e94d36c07feee504a07ab7312
#
_cell.length_a   1.000
_cell.length_b   1.000
_cell.length_c   1.000
_cell.angle_alpha   90.00
_cell.angle_beta   90.00
_cell.angle_gamma   90.00
#
_symmetry.space_group_name_H-M   'P 1'
#
loop_
_entity.id
_entity.type
_entity.pdbx_description
1 polymer ?
#
loop_
_entity_poly.entity_id
_entity_poly.type
_entity_poly.pdbx_seq_one_letter_code
_entity_poly.pdbx_strand_id
1 'polypeptide(L)'
;INLIAKAINRKNKINGKIKNLSSVVAKLMNGSKPTSSLINTISQCYPLHPLVALLLSPLSRQRFGQNERSIFTFLNSGEPNGFLHFLKNSNTKKELYTVDKLFDYLQVNLEPSILVSNIGHAWSEATEAIRRAEVTDDIKSIKIAKVIALVDLFGKNLSLFSSKEILMHALNQEKTNIKNTLSLLEDKKIIIYRNFKKAYSLFSGSDIDLDQVIELNKSKISGDMEKHKDTIVKAS
;
A
#
# COMPACT_ATOMS: atom_id res chain seq x y z
N ILE A 1 -1.96 -14.92 5.47
CA ILE A 1 -0.94 -15.26 4.44
C ILE A 1 -0.79 -16.77 4.33
N ASN A 2 -0.67 -17.54 5.41
CA ASN A 2 -0.51 -19.00 5.38
C ASN A 2 -1.61 -19.73 4.57
N LEU A 3 -2.87 -19.27 4.70
CA LEU A 3 -4.00 -19.83 3.93
C LEU A 3 -3.85 -19.54 2.43
N ILE A 4 -3.38 -18.35 2.06
CA ILE A 4 -3.13 -17.98 0.66
C ILE A 4 -2.03 -18.86 0.07
N ALA A 5 -0.92 -19.01 0.79
CA ALA A 5 0.19 -19.86 0.36
C ALA A 5 -0.24 -21.32 0.14
N LYS A 6 -1.09 -21.85 1.05
CA LYS A 6 -1.68 -23.19 0.91
C LYS A 6 -2.65 -23.29 -0.26
N ALA A 7 -3.46 -22.26 -0.51
CA ALA A 7 -4.43 -22.25 -1.61
C ALA A 7 -3.76 -22.21 -2.98
N ILE A 8 -2.64 -21.47 -3.11
CA ILE A 8 -1.85 -21.40 -4.35
C ILE A 8 -1.10 -22.72 -4.61
N ASN A 9 -0.79 -23.49 -3.54
CA ASN A 9 -0.22 -24.84 -3.53
C ASN A 9 0.78 -25.14 -4.67
N ARG A 10 1.93 -24.48 -4.64
CA ARG A 10 2.92 -24.63 -5.69
C ARG A 10 3.89 -25.76 -5.40
N LYS A 11 3.99 -26.74 -6.33
CA LYS A 11 4.94 -27.87 -6.24
C LYS A 11 6.38 -27.51 -6.63
N ASN A 12 6.61 -26.36 -7.28
CA ASN A 12 7.93 -25.97 -7.82
C ASN A 12 8.76 -25.15 -6.82
N LYS A 13 10.09 -25.33 -6.86
CA LYS A 13 11.04 -24.51 -6.09
C LYS A 13 10.83 -23.02 -6.39
N ILE A 14 10.76 -22.23 -5.31
CA ILE A 14 10.61 -20.76 -5.39
C ILE A 14 11.92 -20.18 -5.94
N ASN A 15 11.81 -19.31 -6.93
CA ASN A 15 12.96 -18.60 -7.50
C ASN A 15 13.62 -17.69 -6.43
N GLY A 16 14.96 -17.70 -6.39
CA GLY A 16 15.73 -16.87 -5.47
C GLY A 16 15.40 -15.37 -5.57
N LYS A 17 15.06 -14.85 -6.76
CA LYS A 17 14.62 -13.46 -6.96
C LYS A 17 13.36 -13.15 -6.15
N ILE A 18 12.38 -14.04 -6.14
CA ILE A 18 11.13 -13.86 -5.37
C ILE A 18 11.40 -13.90 -3.88
N LYS A 19 12.26 -14.82 -3.43
CA LYS A 19 12.64 -14.89 -2.01
C LYS A 19 13.35 -13.61 -1.56
N ASN A 20 14.23 -13.06 -2.40
CA ASN A 20 14.90 -11.80 -2.14
C ASN A 20 13.90 -10.63 -2.07
N LEU A 21 13.00 -10.50 -3.06
CA LEU A 21 11.96 -9.48 -3.06
C LEU A 21 11.05 -9.58 -1.83
N SER A 22 10.65 -10.80 -1.45
CA SER A 22 9.86 -11.05 -0.23
C SER A 22 10.60 -10.62 1.03
N SER A 23 11.92 -10.88 1.10
CA SER A 23 12.76 -10.44 2.22
C SER A 23 12.83 -8.92 2.32
N VAL A 24 13.04 -8.24 1.18
CA VAL A 24 13.10 -6.78 1.13
C VAL A 24 11.78 -6.15 1.56
N VAL A 25 10.67 -6.60 0.98
CA VAL A 25 9.34 -6.09 1.31
C VAL A 25 8.99 -6.35 2.79
N ALA A 26 9.31 -7.53 3.32
CA ALA A 26 9.10 -7.83 4.73
C ALA A 26 9.95 -6.96 5.68
N LYS A 27 11.17 -6.58 5.28
CA LYS A 27 12.03 -5.66 6.05
C LYS A 27 11.52 -4.21 6.05
N LEU A 28 10.81 -3.81 5.01
CA LEU A 28 10.25 -2.45 4.88
C LEU A 28 8.95 -2.27 5.68
N MET A 29 8.40 -3.31 6.26
CA MET A 29 7.35 -3.19 7.26
C MET A 29 7.96 -2.60 8.54
N ASN A 30 7.43 -1.48 9.01
CA ASN A 30 7.86 -0.89 10.28
C ASN A 30 7.41 -1.79 11.43
N GLY A 31 8.35 -2.36 12.17
CA GLY A 31 8.04 -3.29 13.27
C GLY A 31 9.20 -4.21 13.59
N SER A 32 8.90 -5.41 14.02
CA SER A 32 9.90 -6.44 14.36
C SER A 32 10.66 -6.92 13.10
N LYS A 33 11.91 -7.34 13.29
CA LYS A 33 12.68 -7.98 12.21
C LYS A 33 11.87 -9.15 11.63
N PRO A 34 11.72 -9.25 10.28
CA PRO A 34 10.94 -10.30 9.67
C PRO A 34 11.55 -11.68 9.97
N THR A 35 10.71 -12.62 10.36
CA THR A 35 11.16 -14.00 10.57
C THR A 35 11.37 -14.71 9.23
N SER A 36 12.29 -15.67 9.21
CA SER A 36 12.50 -16.53 8.03
C SER A 36 11.21 -17.25 7.61
N SER A 37 10.36 -17.61 8.58
CA SER A 37 9.06 -18.21 8.34
C SER A 37 8.13 -17.28 7.55
N LEU A 38 8.03 -16.00 7.94
CA LEU A 38 7.23 -15.00 7.24
C LEU A 38 7.71 -14.82 5.79
N ILE A 39 9.03 -14.66 5.60
CA ILE A 39 9.63 -14.49 4.27
C ILE A 39 9.31 -15.71 3.38
N ASN A 40 9.44 -16.92 3.91
CA ASN A 40 9.12 -18.13 3.18
C ASN A 40 7.64 -18.21 2.81
N THR A 41 6.74 -17.88 3.74
CA THR A 41 5.29 -17.89 3.49
C THR A 41 4.89 -16.87 2.42
N ILE A 42 5.43 -15.64 2.46
CA ILE A 42 5.20 -14.63 1.42
C ILE A 42 5.69 -15.15 0.07
N SER A 43 6.89 -15.74 0.04
CA SER A 43 7.47 -16.27 -1.20
C SER A 43 6.64 -17.41 -1.81
N GLN A 44 5.96 -18.21 -0.97
CA GLN A 44 5.06 -19.29 -1.41
C GLN A 44 3.78 -18.77 -2.08
N CYS A 45 3.45 -17.48 -1.90
CA CYS A 45 2.30 -16.86 -2.57
C CYS A 45 2.58 -16.49 -4.05
N TYR A 46 3.77 -16.79 -4.58
CA TYR A 46 4.07 -16.54 -6.00
C TYR A 46 3.03 -17.22 -6.92
N PRO A 47 2.52 -16.58 -8.00
CA PRO A 47 3.01 -15.36 -8.65
C PRO A 47 2.40 -14.05 -8.13
N LEU A 48 1.77 -14.02 -6.95
CA LEU A 48 1.41 -12.75 -6.31
C LEU A 48 2.69 -11.96 -5.97
N HIS A 49 2.65 -10.66 -6.23
CA HIS A 49 3.68 -9.77 -5.71
C HIS A 49 3.67 -9.81 -4.17
N PRO A 50 4.82 -9.78 -3.47
CA PRO A 50 4.89 -9.83 -2.00
C PRO A 50 3.98 -8.83 -1.29
N LEU A 51 3.85 -7.61 -1.81
CA LEU A 51 2.93 -6.60 -1.27
C LEU A 51 1.46 -7.03 -1.40
N VAL A 52 1.08 -7.64 -2.52
CA VAL A 52 -0.28 -8.18 -2.70
C VAL A 52 -0.56 -9.25 -1.67
N ALA A 53 0.36 -10.21 -1.50
CA ALA A 53 0.22 -11.29 -0.51
C ALA A 53 0.03 -10.74 0.92
N LEU A 54 0.72 -9.64 1.27
CA LEU A 54 0.57 -8.96 2.55
C LEU A 54 -0.79 -8.26 2.66
N LEU A 55 -1.18 -7.45 1.67
CA LEU A 55 -2.41 -6.66 1.67
C LEU A 55 -3.67 -7.51 1.63
N LEU A 56 -3.63 -8.70 1.02
CA LEU A 56 -4.77 -9.62 1.01
C LEU A 56 -5.19 -10.05 2.43
N SER A 57 -4.28 -10.06 3.41
CA SER A 57 -4.62 -10.45 4.79
C SER A 57 -5.55 -9.44 5.48
N PRO A 58 -5.28 -8.13 5.56
CA PRO A 58 -6.22 -7.15 6.08
C PRO A 58 -7.46 -6.98 5.19
N LEU A 59 -7.31 -7.08 3.87
CA LEU A 59 -8.42 -7.02 2.92
C LEU A 59 -9.45 -8.13 3.19
N SER A 60 -9.02 -9.35 3.48
CA SER A 60 -9.91 -10.48 3.77
C SER A 60 -10.71 -10.34 5.07
N ARG A 61 -10.33 -9.40 5.94
CA ARG A 61 -11.04 -9.08 7.18
C ARG A 61 -12.11 -8.01 6.98
N GLN A 62 -12.11 -7.33 5.84
CA GLN A 62 -13.14 -6.36 5.51
C GLN A 62 -14.41 -7.10 5.07
N ARG A 63 -15.55 -6.72 5.66
CA ARG A 63 -16.86 -7.22 5.28
C ARG A 63 -17.45 -6.27 4.24
N PHE A 64 -17.37 -6.65 2.97
CA PHE A 64 -17.96 -5.87 1.88
C PHE A 64 -19.41 -6.38 1.62
N GLY A 65 -20.36 -5.90 2.43
CA GLY A 65 -21.77 -6.24 2.27
C GLY A 65 -22.14 -7.67 2.69
N GLN A 66 -23.38 -8.08 2.34
CA GLN A 66 -23.93 -9.41 2.70
C GLN A 66 -23.30 -10.57 1.90
N ASN A 67 -22.73 -10.29 0.73
CA ASN A 67 -22.02 -11.29 -0.05
C ASN A 67 -20.53 -11.23 0.30
N GLU A 68 -20.12 -11.97 1.33
CA GLU A 68 -18.73 -12.15 1.70
C GLU A 68 -17.94 -12.79 0.55
N ARG A 69 -17.46 -11.97 -0.39
CA ARG A 69 -16.48 -12.44 -1.35
C ARG A 69 -15.17 -12.64 -0.60
N SER A 70 -14.92 -13.89 -0.24
CA SER A 70 -13.71 -14.27 0.49
C SER A 70 -12.47 -14.10 -0.38
N ILE A 71 -11.29 -14.10 0.26
CA ILE A 71 -9.98 -14.15 -0.43
C ILE A 71 -9.92 -15.33 -1.41
N PHE A 72 -10.61 -16.42 -1.11
CA PHE A 72 -10.70 -17.60 -1.99
C PHE A 72 -11.48 -17.30 -3.26
N THR A 73 -12.52 -16.47 -3.17
CA THR A 73 -13.23 -15.98 -4.36
C THR A 73 -12.30 -15.21 -5.27
N PHE A 74 -11.51 -14.28 -4.72
CA PHE A 74 -10.48 -13.56 -5.48
C PHE A 74 -9.49 -14.51 -6.16
N LEU A 75 -8.93 -15.49 -5.43
CA LEU A 75 -7.95 -16.44 -5.96
C LEU A 75 -8.51 -17.32 -7.07
N ASN A 76 -9.80 -17.65 -7.00
CA ASN A 76 -10.52 -18.45 -8.00
C ASN A 76 -11.28 -17.60 -9.03
N SER A 77 -11.20 -16.27 -8.95
CA SER A 77 -11.94 -15.39 -9.83
C SER A 77 -11.42 -15.43 -11.26
N GLY A 78 -12.25 -15.86 -12.18
CA GLY A 78 -12.07 -15.68 -13.62
C GLY A 78 -12.57 -14.34 -14.15
N GLU A 79 -13.11 -13.48 -13.28
CA GLU A 79 -13.56 -12.12 -13.60
C GLU A 79 -12.37 -11.23 -14.07
N PRO A 80 -12.64 -10.16 -14.81
CA PRO A 80 -11.59 -9.22 -15.23
C PRO A 80 -10.72 -8.80 -14.04
N ASN A 81 -9.41 -8.78 -14.26
CA ASN A 81 -8.38 -8.48 -13.25
C ASN A 81 -8.29 -9.47 -12.07
N GLY A 82 -9.12 -10.53 -12.02
CA GLY A 82 -9.04 -11.59 -11.01
C GLY A 82 -7.75 -12.42 -11.14
N PHE A 83 -7.38 -13.12 -10.07
CA PHE A 83 -6.12 -13.86 -10.05
C PHE A 83 -6.10 -15.04 -11.04
N LEU A 84 -7.19 -15.81 -11.16
CA LEU A 84 -7.29 -16.88 -12.13
C LEU A 84 -7.28 -16.34 -13.58
N HIS A 85 -7.95 -15.20 -13.83
CA HIS A 85 -7.89 -14.53 -15.12
C HIS A 85 -6.44 -14.14 -15.47
N PHE A 86 -5.70 -13.58 -14.52
CA PHE A 86 -4.28 -13.28 -14.68
C PHE A 86 -3.45 -14.54 -15.00
N LEU A 87 -3.68 -15.63 -14.27
CA LEU A 87 -2.93 -16.89 -14.50
C LEU A 87 -3.13 -17.45 -15.92
N LYS A 88 -4.34 -17.28 -16.48
CA LYS A 88 -4.67 -17.75 -17.84
C LYS A 88 -4.06 -16.89 -18.95
N ASN A 89 -3.98 -15.57 -18.71
CA ASN A 89 -3.66 -14.59 -19.74
C ASN A 89 -2.24 -14.00 -19.65
N SER A 90 -1.49 -14.31 -18.58
CA SER A 90 -0.17 -13.74 -18.33
C SER A 90 0.93 -14.78 -18.30
N ASN A 91 2.14 -14.38 -18.74
CA ASN A 91 3.32 -15.21 -18.59
C ASN A 91 3.84 -15.15 -17.15
N THR A 92 3.30 -16.01 -16.29
CA THR A 92 3.65 -16.05 -14.85
C THR A 92 5.13 -16.32 -14.56
N LYS A 93 5.93 -16.78 -15.53
CA LYS A 93 7.38 -16.92 -15.37
C LYS A 93 8.11 -15.57 -15.35
N LYS A 94 7.50 -14.55 -15.98
CA LYS A 94 8.07 -13.19 -16.14
C LYS A 94 7.28 -12.12 -15.38
N GLU A 95 6.01 -12.36 -15.13
CA GLU A 95 5.10 -11.36 -14.58
C GLU A 95 4.58 -11.77 -13.21
N LEU A 96 4.39 -10.77 -12.35
CA LEU A 96 3.73 -10.89 -11.05
C LEU A 96 2.35 -10.26 -11.10
N TYR A 97 1.42 -10.78 -10.30
CA TYR A 97 0.18 -10.09 -10.02
C TYR A 97 0.47 -8.94 -9.06
N THR A 98 0.43 -7.72 -9.55
CA THR A 98 0.87 -6.50 -8.87
C THR A 98 -0.25 -5.79 -8.11
N VAL A 99 0.10 -4.81 -7.28
CA VAL A 99 -0.86 -4.09 -6.43
C VAL A 99 -1.85 -3.26 -7.25
N ASP A 100 -1.41 -2.66 -8.35
CA ASP A 100 -2.28 -1.94 -9.29
C ASP A 100 -3.35 -2.86 -9.89
N LYS A 101 -3.02 -4.10 -10.26
CA LYS A 101 -4.00 -5.10 -10.73
C LYS A 101 -5.00 -5.49 -9.63
N LEU A 102 -4.55 -5.56 -8.36
CA LEU A 102 -5.46 -5.79 -7.24
C LEU A 102 -6.44 -4.63 -7.06
N PHE A 103 -5.97 -3.39 -7.21
CA PHE A 103 -6.84 -2.22 -7.18
C PHE A 103 -7.91 -2.31 -8.28
N ASP A 104 -7.50 -2.59 -9.52
CA ASP A 104 -8.40 -2.73 -10.66
C ASP A 104 -9.44 -3.85 -10.44
N TYR A 105 -9.04 -4.97 -9.85
CA TYR A 105 -9.97 -6.02 -9.47
C TYR A 105 -11.02 -5.55 -8.46
N LEU A 106 -10.60 -4.84 -7.41
CA LEU A 106 -11.50 -4.32 -6.38
C LEU A 106 -12.46 -3.29 -6.97
N GLN A 107 -11.96 -2.40 -7.81
CA GLN A 107 -12.76 -1.37 -8.47
C GLN A 107 -13.82 -1.98 -9.38
N VAL A 108 -13.43 -2.87 -10.28
CA VAL A 108 -14.37 -3.44 -11.26
C VAL A 108 -15.39 -4.39 -10.63
N ASN A 109 -14.98 -5.17 -9.64
CA ASN A 109 -15.81 -6.28 -9.16
C ASN A 109 -16.45 -6.05 -7.78
N LEU A 110 -15.92 -5.14 -6.97
CA LEU A 110 -16.34 -4.97 -5.57
C LEU A 110 -16.67 -3.52 -5.18
N GLU A 111 -16.48 -2.55 -6.05
CA GLU A 111 -16.67 -1.13 -5.72
C GLU A 111 -18.04 -0.82 -5.08
N PRO A 112 -19.20 -1.32 -5.59
CA PRO A 112 -20.47 -1.04 -4.95
C PRO A 112 -20.53 -1.52 -3.48
N SER A 113 -19.93 -2.67 -3.20
CA SER A 113 -19.86 -3.23 -1.84
C SER A 113 -18.86 -2.49 -0.96
N ILE A 114 -17.77 -1.99 -1.54
CA ILE A 114 -16.77 -1.18 -0.82
C ILE A 114 -17.37 0.17 -0.41
N LEU A 115 -18.10 0.83 -1.31
CA LEU A 115 -18.70 2.13 -1.07
C LEU A 115 -19.68 2.17 0.09
N VAL A 116 -20.43 1.07 0.33
CA VAL A 116 -21.36 0.95 1.47
C VAL A 116 -20.70 0.44 2.74
N SER A 117 -19.40 0.13 2.72
CA SER A 117 -18.65 -0.33 3.88
C SER A 117 -18.06 0.83 4.70
N ASN A 118 -17.47 0.50 5.84
CA ASN A 118 -16.79 1.47 6.72
C ASN A 118 -15.60 2.19 6.07
N ILE A 119 -15.06 1.68 4.97
CA ILE A 119 -13.97 2.31 4.21
C ILE A 119 -14.48 3.05 2.96
N GLY A 120 -15.80 3.11 2.72
CA GLY A 120 -16.39 3.67 1.50
C GLY A 120 -15.97 5.11 1.23
N HIS A 121 -15.92 5.96 2.27
CA HIS A 121 -15.47 7.35 2.13
C HIS A 121 -14.00 7.40 1.68
N ALA A 122 -13.11 6.69 2.38
CA ALA A 122 -11.68 6.66 2.03
C ALA A 122 -11.42 6.02 0.65
N TRP A 123 -12.26 5.05 0.25
CA TRP A 123 -12.23 4.50 -1.10
C TRP A 123 -12.61 5.55 -2.16
N SER A 124 -13.67 6.33 -1.93
CA SER A 124 -14.09 7.42 -2.83
C SER A 124 -12.99 8.47 -3.00
N GLU A 125 -12.34 8.88 -1.91
CA GLU A 125 -11.21 9.81 -1.97
C GLU A 125 -10.03 9.22 -2.77
N ALA A 126 -9.74 7.93 -2.57
CA ALA A 126 -8.69 7.24 -3.29
C ALA A 126 -8.98 7.15 -4.80
N THR A 127 -10.20 6.78 -5.18
CA THR A 127 -10.61 6.71 -6.59
C THR A 127 -10.58 8.09 -7.26
N GLU A 128 -10.96 9.14 -6.55
CA GLU A 128 -10.86 10.52 -7.06
C GLU A 128 -9.41 10.97 -7.27
N ALA A 129 -8.50 10.65 -6.33
CA ALA A 129 -7.08 10.93 -6.50
C ALA A 129 -6.47 10.17 -7.70
N ILE A 130 -6.88 8.91 -7.90
CA ILE A 130 -6.45 8.11 -9.06
C ILE A 130 -6.97 8.71 -10.35
N ARG A 131 -8.22 9.17 -10.40
CA ARG A 131 -8.79 9.86 -11.58
C ARG A 131 -7.98 11.11 -11.93
N ARG A 132 -7.53 11.88 -10.93
CA ARG A 132 -6.61 13.01 -11.16
C ARG A 132 -5.25 12.55 -11.69
N ALA A 133 -4.76 11.38 -11.26
CA ALA A 133 -3.54 10.81 -11.81
C ALA A 133 -3.71 10.36 -13.28
N GLU A 134 -4.88 9.89 -13.68
CA GLU A 134 -5.20 9.51 -15.06
C GLU A 134 -5.10 10.70 -16.01
N VAL A 135 -5.42 11.91 -15.57
CA VAL A 135 -5.28 13.15 -16.35
C VAL A 135 -3.81 13.47 -16.69
N THR A 136 -2.85 12.88 -15.97
CA THR A 136 -1.41 13.08 -16.29
C THR A 136 -0.93 12.30 -17.51
N ASP A 137 -1.72 11.36 -18.01
CA ASP A 137 -1.40 10.46 -19.13
C ASP A 137 -0.11 9.62 -18.89
N ASP A 138 0.37 9.58 -17.64
CA ASP A 138 1.53 8.78 -17.24
C ASP A 138 1.10 7.51 -16.52
N ILE A 139 1.23 6.36 -17.19
CA ILE A 139 0.89 5.05 -16.64
C ILE A 139 1.58 4.77 -15.28
N LYS A 140 2.80 5.29 -15.08
CA LYS A 140 3.52 5.10 -13.82
C LYS A 140 2.88 5.89 -12.69
N SER A 141 2.45 7.12 -12.95
CA SER A 141 1.70 7.95 -12.01
C SER A 141 0.42 7.26 -11.53
N ILE A 142 -0.34 6.70 -12.46
CA ILE A 142 -1.57 5.94 -12.16
C ILE A 142 -1.26 4.73 -11.27
N LYS A 143 -0.24 3.94 -11.63
CA LYS A 143 0.15 2.77 -10.84
C LYS A 143 0.63 3.14 -9.44
N ILE A 144 1.42 4.22 -9.30
CA ILE A 144 1.85 4.72 -7.99
C ILE A 144 0.65 5.11 -7.13
N ALA A 145 -0.29 5.87 -7.69
CA ALA A 145 -1.50 6.28 -6.97
C ALA A 145 -2.32 5.07 -6.50
N LYS A 146 -2.50 4.03 -7.32
CA LYS A 146 -3.17 2.77 -6.97
C LYS A 146 -2.44 2.02 -5.84
N VAL A 147 -1.10 1.98 -5.88
CA VAL A 147 -0.31 1.36 -4.80
C VAL A 147 -0.47 2.11 -3.49
N ILE A 148 -0.35 3.45 -3.51
CA ILE A 148 -0.53 4.30 -2.33
C ILE A 148 -1.94 4.10 -1.76
N ALA A 149 -2.98 4.11 -2.61
CA ALA A 149 -4.37 3.88 -2.21
C ALA A 149 -4.54 2.59 -1.39
N LEU A 150 -4.09 1.46 -1.91
CA LEU A 150 -4.24 0.18 -1.21
C LEU A 150 -3.38 0.08 0.05
N VAL A 151 -2.20 0.67 0.06
CA VAL A 151 -1.35 0.70 1.25
C VAL A 151 -1.96 1.61 2.32
N ASP A 152 -2.51 2.77 1.98
CA ASP A 152 -3.19 3.65 2.94
C ASP A 152 -4.45 3.00 3.53
N LEU A 153 -5.25 2.33 2.69
CA LEU A 153 -6.48 1.66 3.12
C LEU A 153 -6.23 0.41 3.98
N PHE A 154 -5.23 -0.39 3.65
CA PHE A 154 -5.07 -1.72 4.23
C PHE A 154 -3.71 -1.96 4.92
N GLY A 155 -2.72 -1.12 4.71
CA GLY A 155 -1.35 -1.32 5.22
C GLY A 155 -1.16 -1.00 6.70
N LYS A 156 -2.02 -0.17 7.30
CA LYS A 156 -1.86 0.35 8.67
C LYS A 156 -1.65 -0.76 9.71
N ASN A 157 -2.47 -1.81 9.68
CA ASN A 157 -2.38 -2.94 10.61
C ASN A 157 -1.14 -3.82 10.40
N LEU A 158 -0.42 -3.62 9.30
CA LEU A 158 0.82 -4.31 8.96
C LEU A 158 2.04 -3.42 9.21
N SER A 159 1.85 -2.21 9.74
CA SER A 159 2.88 -1.16 9.79
C SER A 159 3.57 -0.96 8.44
N LEU A 160 2.80 -1.10 7.37
CA LEU A 160 3.23 -0.93 5.98
C LEU A 160 2.80 0.46 5.51
N PHE A 161 3.76 1.26 5.07
CA PHE A 161 3.54 2.62 4.58
C PHE A 161 4.15 2.77 3.19
N SER A 162 3.58 3.64 2.37
CA SER A 162 4.02 3.90 0.99
C SER A 162 5.33 4.71 0.95
N SER A 163 6.40 4.17 1.55
CA SER A 163 7.74 4.76 1.44
C SER A 163 8.24 4.67 0.01
N LYS A 164 9.21 5.51 -0.34
CA LYS A 164 9.84 5.50 -1.66
C LYS A 164 10.34 4.10 -2.05
N GLU A 165 10.92 3.37 -1.08
CA GLU A 165 11.43 2.03 -1.27
C GLU A 165 10.30 1.03 -1.57
N ILE A 166 9.18 1.11 -0.85
CA ILE A 166 8.01 0.27 -1.12
C ILE A 166 7.49 0.51 -2.53
N LEU A 167 7.36 1.78 -2.94
CA LEU A 167 6.87 2.14 -4.27
C LEU A 167 7.81 1.66 -5.39
N MET A 168 9.14 1.76 -5.17
CA MET A 168 10.14 1.23 -6.11
C MET A 168 9.96 -0.28 -6.32
N HIS A 169 9.84 -1.04 -5.23
CA HIS A 169 9.69 -2.49 -5.32
C HIS A 169 8.32 -2.90 -5.87
N ALA A 170 7.25 -2.17 -5.53
CA ALA A 170 5.91 -2.42 -6.07
C ALA A 170 5.86 -2.33 -7.60
N LEU A 171 6.62 -1.41 -8.17
CA LEU A 171 6.63 -1.14 -9.61
C LEU A 171 7.82 -1.75 -10.35
N ASN A 172 8.74 -2.41 -9.64
CA ASN A 172 10.02 -2.88 -10.19
C ASN A 172 10.79 -1.77 -10.94
N GLN A 173 10.86 -0.58 -10.32
CA GLN A 173 11.45 0.63 -10.91
C GLN A 173 12.79 0.99 -10.28
N GLU A 174 13.66 1.65 -11.04
CA GLU A 174 14.90 2.24 -10.52
C GLU A 174 14.63 3.54 -9.76
N LYS A 175 15.56 3.89 -8.82
CA LYS A 175 15.44 5.06 -7.94
C LYS A 175 15.21 6.40 -8.68
N THR A 176 15.85 6.58 -9.83
CA THR A 176 15.78 7.81 -10.63
C THR A 176 14.42 8.00 -11.27
N ASN A 177 13.89 6.94 -11.85
CA ASN A 177 12.60 6.99 -12.54
C ASN A 177 11.44 7.29 -11.58
N ILE A 178 11.45 6.69 -10.38
CA ILE A 178 10.37 6.91 -9.43
C ILE A 178 10.38 8.33 -8.84
N LYS A 179 11.58 8.95 -8.69
CA LYS A 179 11.70 10.31 -8.14
C LYS A 179 10.93 11.32 -9.01
N ASN A 180 11.13 11.27 -10.30
CA ASN A 180 10.47 12.21 -11.24
C ASN A 180 8.95 12.04 -11.21
N THR A 181 8.47 10.79 -11.20
CA THR A 181 7.03 10.52 -11.12
C THR A 181 6.44 10.97 -9.78
N LEU A 182 7.15 10.77 -8.66
CA LEU A 182 6.69 11.25 -7.36
C LEU A 182 6.63 12.79 -7.32
N SER A 183 7.67 13.49 -7.82
CA SER A 183 7.64 14.96 -7.91
C SER A 183 6.47 15.45 -8.76
N LEU A 184 6.21 14.83 -9.92
CA LEU A 184 5.06 15.17 -10.76
C LEU A 184 3.73 15.01 -10.01
N LEU A 185 3.56 13.92 -9.27
CA LEU A 185 2.34 13.66 -8.50
C LEU A 185 2.18 14.64 -7.31
N GLU A 186 3.28 15.05 -6.66
CA GLU A 186 3.29 16.08 -5.61
C GLU A 186 2.93 17.46 -6.17
N ASP A 187 3.56 17.87 -7.29
CA ASP A 187 3.29 19.14 -7.97
C ASP A 187 1.82 19.25 -8.40
N LYS A 188 1.23 18.15 -8.85
CA LYS A 188 -0.19 18.05 -9.21
C LYS A 188 -1.12 17.88 -8.00
N LYS A 189 -0.59 17.88 -6.77
CA LYS A 189 -1.36 17.66 -5.54
C LYS A 189 -2.22 16.40 -5.58
N ILE A 190 -1.67 15.33 -6.14
CA ILE A 190 -2.31 14.01 -6.16
C ILE A 190 -1.86 13.20 -4.96
N ILE A 191 -0.58 13.35 -4.59
CA ILE A 191 0.01 12.76 -3.39
C ILE A 191 0.65 13.84 -2.52
N ILE A 192 0.90 13.49 -1.26
CA ILE A 192 1.63 14.30 -0.29
C ILE A 192 2.63 13.44 0.47
N TYR A 193 3.83 13.98 0.71
CA TYR A 193 4.80 13.32 1.58
C TYR A 193 4.54 13.65 3.04
N ARG A 194 4.32 12.62 3.87
CA ARG A 194 4.08 12.74 5.32
C ARG A 194 5.38 12.49 6.07
N ASN A 195 6.00 13.53 6.61
CA ASN A 195 7.29 13.44 7.31
C ASN A 195 7.26 12.47 8.50
N PHE A 196 6.19 12.46 9.28
CA PHE A 196 6.04 11.61 10.46
C PHE A 196 5.94 10.11 10.11
N LYS A 197 5.39 9.75 8.94
CA LYS A 197 5.36 8.38 8.41
C LYS A 197 6.57 8.04 7.55
N LYS A 198 7.34 9.04 7.10
CA LYS A 198 8.37 8.93 6.07
C LYS A 198 7.84 8.23 4.80
N ALA A 199 6.62 8.55 4.42
CA ALA A 199 5.87 7.89 3.36
C ALA A 199 4.94 8.85 2.63
N TYR A 200 4.54 8.46 1.43
CA TYR A 200 3.55 9.16 0.64
C TYR A 200 2.14 8.69 1.00
N SER A 201 1.18 9.62 0.95
CA SER A 201 -0.26 9.35 1.04
C SER A 201 -0.97 10.05 -0.10
N LEU A 202 -2.18 9.62 -0.45
CA LEU A 202 -3.01 10.37 -1.38
C LEU A 202 -3.41 11.70 -0.76
N PHE A 203 -3.47 12.75 -1.58
CA PHE A 203 -3.92 14.06 -1.14
C PHE A 203 -5.44 14.14 -1.25
N SER A 204 -6.13 14.25 -0.13
CA SER A 204 -7.55 14.60 -0.06
C SER A 204 -7.66 16.12 0.13
N GLY A 205 -8.39 16.81 -0.75
CA GLY A 205 -8.37 18.27 -0.93
C GLY A 205 -8.68 19.16 0.28
N SER A 206 -9.06 18.56 1.43
CA SER A 206 -9.28 19.26 2.71
C SER A 206 -8.15 19.04 3.72
N ASP A 207 -7.03 18.47 3.30
CA ASP A 207 -5.91 18.16 4.17
C ASP A 207 -5.20 19.44 4.68
N ILE A 208 -5.79 20.07 5.65
CA ILE A 208 -5.00 20.67 6.73
C ILE A 208 -4.39 19.45 7.41
N ASP A 209 -3.08 19.28 7.28
CA ASP A 209 -2.36 18.18 7.95
C ASP A 209 -2.47 18.40 9.46
N LEU A 210 -3.61 17.96 10.04
CA LEU A 210 -3.88 18.06 11.47
C LEU A 210 -2.73 17.44 12.27
N ASP A 211 -2.15 16.36 11.76
CA ASP A 211 -1.00 15.71 12.40
C ASP A 211 0.25 16.61 12.32
N GLN A 212 0.47 17.31 11.21
CA GLN A 212 1.56 18.28 11.05
C GLN A 212 1.34 19.51 11.92
N VAL A 213 0.10 20.00 12.02
CA VAL A 213 -0.29 21.10 12.92
C VAL A 213 -0.13 20.68 14.38
N ILE A 214 -0.50 19.46 14.74
CA ILE A 214 -0.32 18.91 16.09
C ILE A 214 1.17 18.74 16.43
N GLU A 215 2.01 18.23 15.53
CA GLU A 215 3.46 18.14 15.75
C GLU A 215 4.15 19.50 15.86
N LEU A 216 3.79 20.44 14.99
CA LEU A 216 4.28 21.81 15.06
C LEU A 216 3.85 22.51 16.37
N ASN A 217 2.65 22.26 16.85
CA ASN A 217 2.20 22.80 18.13
C ASN A 217 2.83 22.08 19.32
N LYS A 218 3.03 20.77 19.26
CA LYS A 218 3.79 20.04 20.30
C LYS A 218 5.23 20.52 20.41
N SER A 219 5.91 20.76 19.29
CA SER A 219 7.28 21.28 19.29
C SER A 219 7.35 22.73 19.81
N LYS A 220 6.35 23.57 19.57
CA LYS A 220 6.24 24.92 20.15
C LYS A 220 6.00 24.84 21.66
N ILE A 221 5.08 24.01 22.12
CA ILE A 221 4.76 23.86 23.53
C ILE A 221 5.97 23.33 24.32
N SER A 222 6.72 22.35 23.78
CA SER A 222 7.94 21.86 24.42
C SER A 222 9.06 22.92 24.46
N GLY A 223 9.22 23.71 23.40
CA GLY A 223 10.17 24.83 23.39
C GLY A 223 9.81 25.94 24.37
N ASP A 224 8.52 26.25 24.55
CA ASP A 224 8.08 27.24 25.55
C ASP A 224 8.19 26.73 26.98
N MET A 225 7.95 25.42 27.22
CA MET A 225 8.19 24.82 28.55
C MET A 225 9.67 24.80 28.95
N GLU A 226 10.60 24.61 28.01
CA GLU A 226 12.05 24.70 28.27
C GLU A 226 12.45 26.15 28.62
N LYS A 227 11.96 27.14 27.89
CA LYS A 227 12.20 28.56 28.18
C LYS A 227 11.66 28.97 29.54
N HIS A 228 10.47 28.49 29.93
CA HIS A 228 9.90 28.76 31.27
C HIS A 228 10.69 28.08 32.40
N LYS A 229 11.22 26.84 32.19
CA LYS A 229 12.12 26.20 33.16
C LYS A 229 13.40 26.99 33.38
N ASP A 230 14.04 27.48 32.32
CA ASP A 230 15.26 28.30 32.42
C ASP A 230 15.01 29.64 33.11
N THR A 231 13.80 30.20 32.99
CA THR A 231 13.43 31.46 33.63
C THR A 231 13.20 31.23 35.13
N ILE A 232 12.59 30.12 35.52
CA ILE A 232 12.38 29.77 36.94
C ILE A 232 13.71 29.45 37.65
N VAL A 233 14.60 28.74 36.99
CA VAL A 233 15.92 28.40 37.56
C VAL A 233 16.82 29.64 37.71
N LYS A 234 16.65 30.70 36.90
CA LYS A 234 17.38 31.95 37.03
C LYS A 234 16.79 32.91 38.06
N ALA A 235 15.58 32.63 38.55
CA ALA A 235 14.89 33.44 39.55
C ALA A 235 14.94 32.84 40.97
N SER A 236 15.57 31.67 41.11
CA SER A 236 15.85 31.01 42.39
C SER A 236 17.31 31.20 42.80
#